data_2230c2e502904c3fd22e3b71b1acd9d2
#
_entry.id   2230c2e502904c3fd22e3b71b1acd9d2
#
_cell.length_a   1.000
_cell.length_b   1.000
_cell.length_c   1.000
_cell.angle_alpha   90.00
_cell.angle_beta   90.00
_cell.angle_gamma   90.00
#
_symmetry.space_group_name_H-M   'P 1'
#
loop_
_entity.id
_entity.type
_entity.pdbx_description
1 polymer ?
#
loop_
_entity_poly.entity_id
_entity_poly.type
_entity_poly.pdbx_seq_one_letter_code
_entity_poly.pdbx_strand_id
1 'polypeptide(L)'
;RKDWILSHEEGSFVNFNSESMSISDFIRKELVLFSIADNERSLPNVVDGFKSSQRKVLFASFKRNLTNEIRVAQLAGYTSEHAAYHHGETSLCGTIVGMAQTFVGSNNINLLYPGGQFGTRFQGGNDAASPRYIHTQLSKFARLIFHPDDDALLAYLDDDGVSIEPKYYLPIIPMLLVNGAQGIGTGWSSKVPNFNPRDLIENLRTLINADTPTMDTLNAMMPWYMGFEGTITREFHAKKGFEGRFTIRGCAEWLDDRTFRITELPVGTWIENYKNFLNDEKNFAVGFIEDINENHTDTTVDFEITLSEEAAKALQSGDDLFKKFKLETSISVTNMTCFDR
;
A
#
# COMPACT_ATOMS: atom_id res chain seq x y z
N ARG A 1 22.12 -5.02 -11.42
CA ARG A 1 21.75 -3.63 -11.05
C ARG A 1 22.07 -3.33 -9.59
N LYS A 2 21.79 -4.22 -8.65
CA LYS A 2 22.12 -4.00 -7.23
C LYS A 2 23.60 -3.73 -7.02
N ASP A 3 24.47 -4.54 -7.57
CA ASP A 3 25.91 -4.48 -7.36
C ASP A 3 26.52 -3.13 -7.77
N TRP A 4 26.15 -2.58 -8.94
CA TRP A 4 26.70 -1.30 -9.39
C TRP A 4 26.11 -0.10 -8.64
N ILE A 5 24.87 -0.18 -8.14
CA ILE A 5 24.32 0.87 -7.27
C ILE A 5 25.03 0.86 -5.91
N LEU A 6 25.24 -0.33 -5.32
CA LEU A 6 25.93 -0.47 -4.04
C LEU A 6 27.42 -0.15 -4.10
N SER A 7 28.05 -0.24 -5.29
CA SER A 7 29.45 0.10 -5.51
C SER A 7 29.68 1.55 -5.93
N HIS A 8 28.64 2.38 -5.90
CA HIS A 8 28.78 3.80 -6.23
C HIS A 8 29.64 4.53 -5.18
N GLU A 9 30.63 5.26 -5.67
CA GLU A 9 31.49 6.13 -4.84
C GLU A 9 30.94 7.56 -4.89
N GLU A 10 30.57 8.12 -3.74
CA GLU A 10 30.14 9.51 -3.65
C GLU A 10 31.20 10.45 -4.20
N GLY A 11 30.77 11.47 -4.97
CA GLY A 11 31.66 12.43 -5.61
C GLY A 11 32.28 11.94 -6.91
N SER A 12 31.97 10.73 -7.38
CA SER A 12 32.36 10.31 -8.73
C SER A 12 31.43 10.96 -9.76
N PHE A 13 31.96 11.69 -10.69
CA PHE A 13 31.23 12.37 -11.77
C PHE A 13 31.97 12.25 -13.13
N VAL A 14 31.25 12.52 -14.19
CA VAL A 14 31.80 12.49 -15.54
C VAL A 14 32.67 13.73 -15.79
N ASN A 15 33.63 13.62 -16.72
CA ASN A 15 34.38 14.76 -17.15
C ASN A 15 33.54 15.60 -18.15
N PHE A 16 33.00 16.72 -17.70
CA PHE A 16 32.16 17.61 -18.50
C PHE A 16 32.92 18.34 -19.63
N ASN A 17 34.26 18.31 -19.65
CA ASN A 17 35.09 18.89 -20.71
C ASN A 17 35.37 17.88 -21.83
N SER A 18 34.84 16.68 -21.78
CA SER A 18 35.01 15.66 -22.81
C SER A 18 33.91 15.77 -23.87
N GLU A 19 34.30 15.71 -25.16
CA GLU A 19 33.34 15.70 -26.28
C GLU A 19 32.53 14.40 -26.39
N SER A 20 32.97 13.36 -25.73
CA SER A 20 32.29 12.04 -25.74
C SER A 20 32.42 11.35 -24.38
N MET A 21 31.45 10.52 -24.07
CA MET A 21 31.38 9.72 -22.85
C MET A 21 31.21 8.25 -23.20
N SER A 22 31.92 7.36 -22.51
CA SER A 22 31.65 5.93 -22.65
C SER A 22 30.31 5.56 -22.05
N ILE A 23 29.64 4.56 -22.62
CA ILE A 23 28.38 4.01 -22.03
C ILE A 23 28.61 3.52 -20.59
N SER A 24 29.79 2.97 -20.32
CA SER A 24 30.16 2.51 -18.96
C SER A 24 30.27 3.66 -17.97
N ASP A 25 30.86 4.81 -18.38
CA ASP A 25 30.91 5.98 -17.50
C ASP A 25 29.54 6.59 -17.27
N PHE A 26 28.71 6.68 -18.30
CA PHE A 26 27.33 7.13 -18.15
C PHE A 26 26.56 6.26 -17.14
N ILE A 27 26.64 4.94 -17.27
CA ILE A 27 25.96 4.03 -16.35
C ILE A 27 26.47 4.19 -14.91
N ARG A 28 27.79 4.27 -14.72
CA ARG A 28 28.40 4.22 -13.38
C ARG A 28 28.42 5.56 -12.67
N LYS A 29 28.36 6.68 -13.37
CA LYS A 29 28.53 8.02 -12.81
C LYS A 29 27.27 8.88 -12.90
N GLU A 30 26.42 8.68 -13.93
CA GLU A 30 25.20 9.47 -14.15
C GLU A 30 23.93 8.67 -13.86
N LEU A 31 23.72 7.55 -14.56
CA LEU A 31 22.53 6.74 -14.39
C LEU A 31 22.39 6.17 -12.97
N VAL A 32 23.51 5.94 -12.30
CA VAL A 32 23.52 5.48 -10.90
C VAL A 32 22.88 6.50 -9.97
N LEU A 33 23.11 7.79 -10.16
CA LEU A 33 22.54 8.87 -9.35
C LEU A 33 21.01 8.90 -9.48
N PHE A 34 20.51 8.82 -10.71
CA PHE A 34 19.08 8.68 -10.97
C PHE A 34 18.50 7.44 -10.26
N SER A 35 19.20 6.31 -10.34
CA SER A 35 18.73 5.06 -9.76
C SER A 35 18.70 5.06 -8.22
N ILE A 36 19.65 5.75 -7.58
CA ILE A 36 19.67 5.98 -6.13
C ILE A 36 18.47 6.86 -5.76
N ALA A 37 18.28 8.00 -6.42
CA ALA A 37 17.15 8.90 -6.18
C ALA A 37 15.79 8.23 -6.44
N ASP A 38 15.69 7.35 -7.46
CA ASP A 38 14.50 6.55 -7.71
C ASP A 38 14.18 5.60 -6.54
N ASN A 39 15.20 4.94 -5.99
CA ASN A 39 15.02 4.07 -4.82
C ASN A 39 14.58 4.84 -3.58
N GLU A 40 15.20 5.99 -3.28
CA GLU A 40 14.84 6.85 -2.14
C GLU A 40 13.40 7.36 -2.22
N ARG A 41 12.93 7.66 -3.43
CA ARG A 41 11.56 8.10 -3.67
C ARG A 41 10.54 6.95 -3.60
N SER A 42 10.91 5.76 -4.08
CA SER A 42 9.99 4.67 -4.37
C SER A 42 9.87 3.64 -3.26
N LEU A 43 10.93 3.45 -2.45
CA LEU A 43 10.94 2.48 -1.36
C LEU A 43 10.63 3.16 -0.02
N PRO A 44 9.94 2.47 0.91
CA PRO A 44 9.62 3.03 2.21
C PRO A 44 10.85 3.04 3.14
N ASN A 45 10.88 3.98 4.07
CA ASN A 45 11.81 3.93 5.21
C ASN A 45 11.30 2.96 6.28
N VAL A 46 12.19 2.18 6.90
CA VAL A 46 11.81 1.18 7.91
C VAL A 46 11.24 1.80 9.18
N VAL A 47 11.70 3.01 9.55
CA VAL A 47 11.32 3.68 10.80
C VAL A 47 9.88 4.21 10.75
N ASP A 48 9.55 5.01 9.74
CA ASP A 48 8.23 5.65 9.64
C ASP A 48 7.28 5.01 8.60
N GLY A 49 7.80 4.12 7.75
CA GLY A 49 7.03 3.48 6.69
C GLY A 49 6.72 4.36 5.49
N PHE A 50 7.25 5.57 5.44
CA PHE A 50 6.94 6.53 4.39
C PHE A 50 7.92 6.49 3.23
N LYS A 51 7.38 6.78 2.05
CA LYS A 51 8.13 7.31 0.92
C LYS A 51 8.35 8.82 1.12
N SER A 52 9.32 9.38 0.41
CA SER A 52 9.66 10.81 0.53
C SER A 52 8.44 11.74 0.34
N SER A 53 7.59 11.48 -0.65
CA SER A 53 6.39 12.29 -0.90
C SER A 53 5.39 12.27 0.26
N GLN A 54 5.17 11.13 0.90
CA GLN A 54 4.29 10.99 2.06
C GLN A 54 4.82 11.76 3.26
N ARG A 55 6.14 11.70 3.48
CA ARG A 55 6.82 12.41 4.57
C ARG A 55 6.73 13.93 4.38
N LYS A 56 6.89 14.43 3.15
CA LYS A 56 6.70 15.85 2.79
C LYS A 56 5.27 16.31 3.05
N VAL A 57 4.26 15.52 2.69
CA VAL A 57 2.85 15.83 2.95
C VAL A 57 2.57 15.92 4.45
N LEU A 58 3.07 14.97 5.23
CA LEU A 58 2.88 14.98 6.68
C LEU A 58 3.59 16.16 7.33
N PHE A 59 4.82 16.46 6.93
CA PHE A 59 5.57 17.64 7.37
C PHE A 59 4.82 18.94 7.12
N ALA A 60 4.36 19.15 5.89
CA ALA A 60 3.57 20.33 5.53
C ALA A 60 2.27 20.44 6.35
N SER A 61 1.61 19.32 6.59
CA SER A 61 0.39 19.24 7.40
C SER A 61 0.66 19.59 8.86
N PHE A 62 1.77 19.14 9.44
CA PHE A 62 2.18 19.50 10.81
C PHE A 62 2.63 20.96 10.90
N LYS A 63 3.46 21.43 9.97
CA LYS A 63 3.93 22.83 9.91
C LYS A 63 2.77 23.81 9.83
N ARG A 64 1.70 23.46 9.10
CA ARG A 64 0.48 24.26 8.98
C ARG A 64 -0.45 24.12 10.18
N ASN A 65 -0.22 23.16 11.08
CA ASN A 65 -1.16 22.75 12.12
C ASN A 65 -2.57 22.52 11.54
N LEU A 66 -2.66 21.58 10.57
CA LEU A 66 -3.82 21.36 9.70
C LEU A 66 -4.98 20.69 10.46
N THR A 67 -5.64 21.46 11.32
CA THR A 67 -6.79 21.02 12.14
C THR A 67 -8.15 21.36 11.50
N ASN A 68 -8.16 22.19 10.47
CA ASN A 68 -9.35 22.56 9.71
C ASN A 68 -9.21 22.05 8.27
N GLU A 69 -10.32 21.70 7.66
CA GLU A 69 -10.34 21.20 6.29
C GLU A 69 -9.87 22.24 5.27
N ILE A 70 -8.99 21.81 4.37
CA ILE A 70 -8.58 22.55 3.18
C ILE A 70 -8.71 21.66 1.94
N ARG A 71 -8.79 22.26 0.76
CA ARG A 71 -8.81 21.50 -0.50
C ARG A 71 -7.50 20.73 -0.68
N VAL A 72 -7.59 19.51 -1.22
CA VAL A 72 -6.41 18.70 -1.51
C VAL A 72 -5.43 19.44 -2.42
N ALA A 73 -5.92 20.15 -3.45
CA ALA A 73 -5.08 20.98 -4.33
C ALA A 73 -4.35 22.11 -3.56
N GLN A 74 -4.98 22.69 -2.54
CA GLN A 74 -4.33 23.71 -1.70
C GLN A 74 -3.24 23.11 -0.80
N LEU A 75 -3.48 21.92 -0.23
CA LEU A 75 -2.45 21.22 0.53
C LEU A 75 -1.27 20.83 -0.35
N ALA A 76 -1.51 20.38 -1.60
CA ALA A 76 -0.46 20.08 -2.55
C ALA A 76 0.41 21.30 -2.85
N GLY A 77 -0.18 22.47 -3.14
CA GLY A 77 0.55 23.70 -3.34
C GLY A 77 1.38 24.11 -2.10
N TYR A 78 0.79 24.05 -0.91
CA TYR A 78 1.48 24.34 0.35
C TYR A 78 2.65 23.37 0.60
N THR A 79 2.46 22.09 0.32
CA THR A 79 3.51 21.07 0.45
C THR A 79 4.66 21.33 -0.53
N SER A 80 4.36 21.68 -1.79
CA SER A 80 5.39 21.99 -2.81
C SER A 80 6.26 23.17 -2.37
N GLU A 81 5.64 24.22 -1.83
CA GLU A 81 6.34 25.43 -1.38
C GLU A 81 7.23 25.17 -0.14
N HIS A 82 6.71 24.43 0.86
CA HIS A 82 7.35 24.33 2.18
C HIS A 82 8.20 23.08 2.38
N ALA A 83 8.13 22.11 1.49
CA ALA A 83 8.87 20.86 1.55
C ALA A 83 9.69 20.60 0.26
N ALA A 84 9.91 21.63 -0.55
CA ALA A 84 10.70 21.55 -1.78
C ALA A 84 10.34 20.32 -2.64
N TYR A 85 9.06 20.20 -3.01
CA TYR A 85 8.60 19.09 -3.85
C TYR A 85 8.69 19.47 -5.33
N HIS A 86 9.64 18.88 -6.05
CA HIS A 86 9.96 19.20 -7.44
C HIS A 86 9.34 18.28 -8.49
N HIS A 87 8.43 17.35 -8.06
CA HIS A 87 7.70 16.48 -8.97
C HIS A 87 6.28 17.02 -9.25
N GLY A 88 5.61 16.51 -10.27
CA GLY A 88 4.33 17.06 -10.71
C GLY A 88 3.23 17.09 -9.63
N GLU A 89 2.41 18.15 -9.60
CA GLU A 89 1.31 18.38 -8.67
C GLU A 89 0.31 17.20 -8.62
N THR A 90 0.02 16.60 -9.77
CA THR A 90 -0.87 15.43 -9.86
C THR A 90 -0.38 14.26 -9.01
N SER A 91 0.93 13.98 -9.01
CA SER A 91 1.52 12.92 -8.19
C SER A 91 1.38 13.23 -6.70
N LEU A 92 1.57 14.48 -6.30
CA LEU A 92 1.43 14.91 -4.90
C LEU A 92 -0.03 14.86 -4.45
N CYS A 93 -0.97 15.29 -5.28
CA CYS A 93 -2.41 15.13 -5.01
C CYS A 93 -2.77 13.66 -4.82
N GLY A 94 -2.25 12.76 -5.65
CA GLY A 94 -2.43 11.31 -5.50
C GLY A 94 -1.86 10.78 -4.18
N THR A 95 -0.72 11.28 -3.73
CA THR A 95 -0.14 10.94 -2.42
C THR A 95 -1.06 11.39 -1.28
N ILE A 96 -1.57 12.61 -1.30
CA ILE A 96 -2.50 13.14 -0.28
C ILE A 96 -3.77 12.30 -0.24
N VAL A 97 -4.37 12.02 -1.40
CA VAL A 97 -5.56 11.17 -1.51
C VAL A 97 -5.30 9.78 -0.93
N GLY A 98 -4.19 9.14 -1.32
CA GLY A 98 -3.82 7.82 -0.82
C GLY A 98 -3.65 7.77 0.71
N MET A 99 -3.09 8.83 1.35
CA MET A 99 -2.93 8.90 2.81
C MET A 99 -4.26 9.07 3.57
N ALA A 100 -5.33 9.45 2.89
CA ALA A 100 -6.66 9.64 3.47
C ALA A 100 -7.62 8.48 3.21
N GLN A 101 -7.34 7.59 2.26
CA GLN A 101 -8.23 6.49 1.87
C GLN A 101 -8.45 5.48 2.99
N THR A 102 -9.69 4.94 3.09
CA THR A 102 -10.14 4.08 4.18
C THR A 102 -10.84 2.80 3.72
N PHE A 103 -10.95 2.53 2.42
CA PHE A 103 -11.58 1.30 1.91
C PHE A 103 -10.71 0.05 2.14
N VAL A 104 -11.31 -1.13 2.07
CA VAL A 104 -10.61 -2.43 2.25
C VAL A 104 -9.42 -2.54 1.28
N GLY A 105 -8.24 -2.82 1.83
CA GLY A 105 -6.98 -2.88 1.06
C GLY A 105 -6.22 -1.55 0.96
N SER A 106 -6.76 -0.45 1.49
CA SER A 106 -6.08 0.83 1.68
C SER A 106 -5.45 0.94 3.08
N ASN A 107 -5.49 2.11 3.73
CA ASN A 107 -4.89 2.28 5.05
C ASN A 107 -5.71 1.57 6.15
N ASN A 108 -5.04 0.88 7.08
CA ASN A 108 -5.65 0.47 8.34
C ASN A 108 -5.85 1.66 9.28
N ILE A 109 -4.92 2.64 9.24
CA ILE A 109 -5.05 3.93 9.95
C ILE A 109 -4.71 5.05 8.97
N ASN A 110 -5.71 5.82 8.56
CA ASN A 110 -5.49 6.99 7.72
C ASN A 110 -4.95 8.17 8.54
N LEU A 111 -3.93 8.83 8.02
CA LEU A 111 -3.31 10.00 8.68
C LEU A 111 -3.93 11.32 8.26
N LEU A 112 -4.63 11.32 7.16
CA LEU A 112 -5.42 12.44 6.65
C LEU A 112 -6.91 12.05 6.63
N TYR A 113 -7.77 13.04 6.84
CA TYR A 113 -9.22 12.86 6.82
C TYR A 113 -9.76 12.94 5.38
N PRO A 114 -10.62 12.00 4.93
CA PRO A 114 -11.24 12.03 3.61
C PRO A 114 -12.53 12.86 3.61
N GLY A 115 -12.45 14.17 3.39
CA GLY A 115 -13.60 15.06 3.26
C GLY A 115 -14.14 15.12 1.82
N GLY A 116 -15.06 14.24 1.48
CA GLY A 116 -15.63 14.06 0.13
C GLY A 116 -15.31 12.69 -0.46
N GLN A 117 -15.31 12.57 -1.79
CA GLN A 117 -15.05 11.31 -2.49
C GLN A 117 -13.55 11.10 -2.71
N PHE A 118 -12.92 10.34 -1.84
CA PHE A 118 -11.49 9.99 -1.89
C PHE A 118 -11.20 8.66 -2.58
N GLY A 119 -12.18 8.11 -3.29
CA GLY A 119 -12.07 6.80 -3.93
C GLY A 119 -12.56 5.68 -3.03
N THR A 120 -12.96 4.60 -3.66
CA THR A 120 -13.58 3.44 -3.02
C THR A 120 -12.95 2.13 -3.50
N ARG A 121 -13.38 1.03 -2.90
CA ARG A 121 -12.98 -0.30 -3.38
C ARG A 121 -13.56 -0.65 -4.75
N PHE A 122 -14.48 0.15 -5.27
CA PHE A 122 -15.04 -0.07 -6.61
C PHE A 122 -13.96 -0.01 -7.68
N GLN A 123 -13.11 1.02 -7.66
CA GLN A 123 -11.97 1.18 -8.58
C GLN A 123 -10.61 1.17 -7.87
N GLY A 124 -10.54 0.72 -6.61
CA GLY A 124 -9.30 0.73 -5.86
C GLY A 124 -8.75 2.14 -5.62
N GLY A 125 -9.64 3.10 -5.42
CA GLY A 125 -9.32 4.48 -5.15
C GLY A 125 -9.15 5.37 -6.38
N ASN A 126 -9.19 4.82 -7.60
CA ASN A 126 -9.08 5.61 -8.84
C ASN A 126 -10.35 6.43 -9.14
N ASP A 127 -11.46 6.13 -8.48
CA ASP A 127 -12.72 6.85 -8.51
C ASP A 127 -12.76 8.07 -7.57
N ALA A 128 -11.60 8.50 -7.07
CA ALA A 128 -11.49 9.75 -6.31
C ALA A 128 -11.88 10.96 -7.16
N ALA A 129 -12.62 11.89 -6.55
CA ALA A 129 -12.98 13.14 -7.21
C ALA A 129 -11.74 14.04 -7.40
N SER A 130 -11.88 15.03 -8.28
CA SER A 130 -10.79 15.98 -8.53
C SER A 130 -10.31 16.66 -7.25
N PRO A 131 -8.99 16.85 -7.05
CA PRO A 131 -8.39 17.50 -5.87
C PRO A 131 -8.91 18.90 -5.56
N ARG A 132 -9.56 19.55 -6.51
CA ARG A 132 -10.19 20.88 -6.31
C ARG A 132 -11.51 20.83 -5.56
N TYR A 133 -12.15 19.65 -5.48
CA TYR A 133 -13.49 19.49 -4.91
C TYR A 133 -13.52 18.72 -3.60
N ILE A 134 -12.43 18.04 -3.25
CA ILE A 134 -12.32 17.27 -2.02
C ILE A 134 -11.41 17.97 -1.02
N HIS A 135 -11.69 17.76 0.26
CA HIS A 135 -11.02 18.45 1.37
C HIS A 135 -10.35 17.45 2.29
N THR A 136 -9.34 17.90 2.99
CA THR A 136 -8.62 17.07 3.95
C THR A 136 -8.11 17.89 5.12
N GLN A 137 -7.85 17.22 6.22
CA GLN A 137 -7.18 17.72 7.41
C GLN A 137 -6.41 16.59 8.08
N LEU A 138 -5.61 16.87 9.09
CA LEU A 138 -4.99 15.82 9.90
C LEU A 138 -6.07 14.95 10.56
N SER A 139 -5.91 13.64 10.50
CA SER A 139 -6.76 12.76 11.29
C SER A 139 -6.42 12.89 12.78
N LYS A 140 -7.38 12.55 13.64
CA LYS A 140 -7.17 12.56 15.10
C LYS A 140 -6.04 11.66 15.58
N PHE A 141 -5.65 10.68 14.77
CA PHE A 141 -4.58 9.75 15.10
C PHE A 141 -3.18 10.27 14.74
N ALA A 142 -3.08 11.22 13.79
CA ALA A 142 -1.79 11.66 13.26
C ALA A 142 -0.84 12.14 14.38
N ARG A 143 -1.28 13.07 15.23
CA ARG A 143 -0.45 13.60 16.34
C ARG A 143 -0.44 12.71 17.60
N LEU A 144 -1.24 11.64 17.65
CA LEU A 144 -1.11 10.60 18.66
C LEU A 144 -0.02 9.59 18.28
N ILE A 145 0.15 9.32 16.99
CA ILE A 145 1.17 8.40 16.46
C ILE A 145 2.52 9.10 16.34
N PHE A 146 2.56 10.34 15.87
CA PHE A 146 3.74 11.18 15.71
C PHE A 146 3.70 12.29 16.76
N HIS A 147 4.28 12.02 17.94
CA HIS A 147 4.16 12.92 19.07
C HIS A 147 4.85 14.27 18.83
N PRO A 148 4.22 15.43 19.18
CA PRO A 148 4.82 16.74 18.93
C PRO A 148 6.16 16.97 19.65
N ASP A 149 6.37 16.36 20.82
CA ASP A 149 7.60 16.53 21.61
C ASP A 149 8.81 15.91 20.91
N ASP A 150 8.60 14.93 20.02
CA ASP A 150 9.67 14.33 19.23
C ASP A 150 10.15 15.27 18.11
N ASP A 151 9.34 16.23 17.67
CA ASP A 151 9.68 17.11 16.55
C ASP A 151 11.03 17.83 16.75
N ALA A 152 11.38 18.18 18.00
CA ALA A 152 12.65 18.84 18.33
C ALA A 152 13.88 17.91 18.24
N LEU A 153 13.67 16.60 18.24
CA LEU A 153 14.72 15.58 18.20
C LEU A 153 15.01 15.07 16.77
N LEU A 154 14.15 15.43 15.81
CA LEU A 154 14.26 14.92 14.44
C LEU A 154 15.41 15.62 13.68
N ALA A 155 16.09 14.86 12.81
CA ALA A 155 17.09 15.38 11.90
C ALA A 155 16.41 15.88 10.60
N TYR A 156 16.21 17.17 10.52
CA TYR A 156 15.59 17.81 9.34
C TYR A 156 16.57 17.90 8.17
N LEU A 157 16.05 17.73 6.97
CA LEU A 157 16.77 17.96 5.73
C LEU A 157 16.80 19.46 5.42
N ASP A 158 17.75 19.85 4.57
CA ASP A 158 17.93 21.22 4.08
C ASP A 158 17.89 21.24 2.55
N ASP A 159 17.18 22.20 1.99
CA ASP A 159 17.14 22.48 0.56
C ASP A 159 17.41 23.96 0.35
N ASP A 160 18.58 24.30 -0.19
CA ASP A 160 19.05 25.68 -0.42
C ASP A 160 18.95 26.59 0.82
N GLY A 161 19.28 26.06 2.01
CA GLY A 161 19.24 26.80 3.27
C GLY A 161 17.85 26.87 3.93
N VAL A 162 16.88 26.16 3.40
CA VAL A 162 15.53 26.04 3.97
C VAL A 162 15.35 24.65 4.59
N SER A 163 15.01 24.63 5.88
CA SER A 163 14.69 23.38 6.56
C SER A 163 13.37 22.80 6.03
N ILE A 164 13.42 21.57 5.56
CA ILE A 164 12.31 20.82 5.00
C ILE A 164 11.97 19.62 5.90
N GLU A 165 11.33 18.56 5.38
CA GLU A 165 10.95 17.39 6.16
C GLU A 165 12.13 16.70 6.85
N PRO A 166 11.90 15.97 7.95
CA PRO A 166 12.96 15.20 8.59
C PRO A 166 13.35 13.98 7.73
N LYS A 167 14.55 13.41 7.97
CA LYS A 167 14.98 12.15 7.35
C LYS A 167 13.97 11.03 7.55
N TYR A 168 13.39 10.93 8.73
CA TYR A 168 12.26 10.06 9.10
C TYR A 168 11.56 10.63 10.32
N TYR A 169 10.30 10.27 10.51
CA TYR A 169 9.55 10.48 11.75
C TYR A 169 9.71 9.29 12.71
N LEU A 170 9.34 9.50 13.97
CA LEU A 170 9.38 8.47 15.02
C LEU A 170 7.94 8.13 15.46
N PRO A 171 7.23 7.26 14.74
CA PRO A 171 5.89 6.86 15.15
C PRO A 171 5.94 5.93 16.37
N ILE A 172 4.96 6.05 17.27
CA ILE A 172 4.86 5.19 18.48
C ILE A 172 4.53 3.73 18.16
N ILE A 173 4.07 3.45 16.94
CA ILE A 173 3.81 2.10 16.41
C ILE A 173 4.40 1.99 15.00
N PRO A 174 4.83 0.80 14.55
CA PRO A 174 5.50 0.64 13.26
C PRO A 174 4.52 0.83 12.09
N MET A 175 4.35 2.07 11.63
CA MET A 175 3.40 2.45 10.58
C MET A 175 3.64 1.72 9.26
N LEU A 176 4.88 1.30 8.99
CA LEU A 176 5.20 0.43 7.85
C LEU A 176 4.37 -0.87 7.88
N LEU A 177 4.20 -1.46 9.04
CA LEU A 177 3.42 -2.70 9.21
C LEU A 177 1.92 -2.41 9.38
N VAL A 178 1.56 -1.26 9.95
CA VAL A 178 0.14 -0.89 10.09
C VAL A 178 -0.54 -0.72 8.74
N ASN A 179 0.03 0.11 7.86
CA ASN A 179 -0.57 0.46 6.57
C ASN A 179 0.06 -0.28 5.38
N GLY A 180 1.11 -1.06 5.63
CA GLY A 180 1.86 -1.68 4.56
C GLY A 180 2.58 -0.66 3.67
N ALA A 181 3.26 -1.15 2.66
CA ALA A 181 3.85 -0.31 1.62
C ALA A 181 4.08 -1.12 0.36
N GLN A 182 4.01 -0.47 -0.79
CA GLN A 182 4.40 -1.04 -2.06
C GLN A 182 5.21 -0.03 -2.85
N GLY A 183 6.36 -0.45 -3.37
CA GLY A 183 7.23 0.40 -4.17
C GLY A 183 8.09 -0.40 -5.14
N ILE A 184 8.38 0.21 -6.28
CA ILE A 184 9.25 -0.35 -7.31
C ILE A 184 10.32 0.69 -7.61
N GLY A 185 11.55 0.37 -7.25
CA GLY A 185 12.73 1.17 -7.56
C GLY A 185 13.66 0.46 -8.55
N THR A 186 14.83 1.01 -8.75
CA THR A 186 15.82 0.44 -9.64
C THR A 186 16.61 -0.68 -8.94
N GLY A 187 16.38 -1.92 -9.33
CA GLY A 187 17.04 -3.10 -8.75
C GLY A 187 16.38 -3.66 -7.50
N TRP A 188 15.50 -2.90 -6.83
CA TRP A 188 14.73 -3.32 -5.66
C TRP A 188 13.24 -3.06 -5.85
N SER A 189 12.45 -3.82 -5.14
CA SER A 189 11.03 -3.56 -4.96
C SER A 189 10.64 -3.91 -3.52
N SER A 190 9.53 -3.36 -3.05
CA SER A 190 8.98 -3.67 -1.74
C SER A 190 7.50 -3.96 -1.84
N LYS A 191 7.04 -4.97 -1.11
CA LYS A 191 5.63 -5.24 -0.89
C LYS A 191 5.45 -5.71 0.55
N VAL A 192 5.06 -4.78 1.41
CA VAL A 192 4.77 -5.02 2.83
C VAL A 192 3.25 -5.06 2.99
N PRO A 193 2.65 -6.16 3.48
CA PRO A 193 1.23 -6.21 3.76
C PRO A 193 0.87 -5.40 5.01
N ASN A 194 -0.41 -5.08 5.15
CA ASN A 194 -0.94 -4.48 6.36
C ASN A 194 -1.10 -5.53 7.46
N PHE A 195 -0.92 -5.11 8.72
CA PHE A 195 -1.12 -5.93 9.92
C PHE A 195 -2.04 -5.23 10.92
N ASN A 196 -2.61 -5.99 11.83
CA ASN A 196 -3.51 -5.46 12.84
C ASN A 196 -2.74 -4.57 13.83
N PRO A 197 -3.09 -3.29 14.00
CA PRO A 197 -2.44 -2.40 14.95
C PRO A 197 -2.47 -2.92 16.39
N ARG A 198 -3.50 -3.68 16.78
CA ARG A 198 -3.60 -4.25 18.14
C ARG A 198 -2.55 -5.32 18.39
N ASP A 199 -2.31 -6.20 17.41
CA ASP A 199 -1.29 -7.25 17.51
C ASP A 199 0.12 -6.62 17.56
N LEU A 200 0.34 -5.54 16.81
CA LEU A 200 1.56 -4.76 16.83
C LEU A 200 1.80 -4.12 18.21
N ILE A 201 0.77 -3.51 18.81
CA ILE A 201 0.85 -2.92 20.15
C ILE A 201 1.13 -3.98 21.20
N GLU A 202 0.52 -5.16 21.12
CA GLU A 202 0.76 -6.28 22.04
C GLU A 202 2.21 -6.75 21.95
N ASN A 203 2.73 -6.95 20.74
CA ASN A 203 4.13 -7.31 20.53
C ASN A 203 5.10 -6.22 21.04
N LEU A 204 4.81 -4.94 20.82
CA LEU A 204 5.62 -3.85 21.36
C LEU A 204 5.62 -3.82 22.89
N ARG A 205 4.47 -4.02 23.53
CA ARG A 205 4.38 -4.14 24.99
C ARG A 205 5.18 -5.31 25.51
N THR A 206 5.15 -6.44 24.82
CA THR A 206 5.97 -7.60 25.15
C THR A 206 7.46 -7.29 25.08
N LEU A 207 7.92 -6.60 24.01
CA LEU A 207 9.32 -6.18 23.87
C LEU A 207 9.77 -5.22 24.97
N ILE A 208 8.92 -4.24 25.31
CA ILE A 208 9.25 -3.23 26.33
C ILE A 208 9.35 -3.85 27.72
N ASN A 209 8.53 -4.85 28.03
CA ASN A 209 8.46 -5.48 29.34
C ASN A 209 9.40 -6.70 29.49
N ALA A 210 10.03 -7.15 28.42
CA ALA A 210 10.95 -8.30 28.48
C ALA A 210 12.34 -7.88 28.95
N ASP A 211 12.90 -8.60 29.91
CA ASP A 211 14.28 -8.36 30.38
C ASP A 211 15.31 -8.61 29.26
N THR A 212 15.07 -9.60 28.43
CA THR A 212 15.90 -9.96 27.26
C THR A 212 14.98 -10.24 26.07
N PRO A 213 14.61 -9.20 25.30
CA PRO A 213 13.74 -9.40 24.16
C PRO A 213 14.44 -10.21 23.06
N THR A 214 13.79 -11.26 22.59
CA THR A 214 14.23 -12.11 21.47
C THR A 214 13.11 -12.22 20.44
N MET A 215 13.42 -12.72 19.25
CA MET A 215 12.40 -12.98 18.24
C MET A 215 11.34 -13.99 18.69
N ASP A 216 11.74 -14.93 19.58
CA ASP A 216 10.83 -15.97 20.11
C ASP A 216 9.83 -15.41 21.14
N THR A 217 10.07 -14.22 21.67
CA THR A 217 9.14 -13.56 22.59
C THR A 217 7.97 -12.88 21.88
N LEU A 218 8.05 -12.74 20.55
CA LEU A 218 7.02 -12.09 19.75
C LEU A 218 5.98 -13.07 19.23
N ASN A 219 4.72 -12.65 19.23
CA ASN A 219 3.66 -13.37 18.57
C ASN A 219 3.76 -13.22 17.04
N ALA A 220 3.74 -14.35 16.33
CA ALA A 220 3.73 -14.34 14.87
C ALA A 220 2.41 -13.80 14.33
N MET A 221 2.47 -12.66 13.68
CA MET A 221 1.31 -11.96 13.12
C MET A 221 0.85 -12.52 11.77
N MET A 222 -0.41 -12.26 11.45
CA MET A 222 -1.01 -12.51 10.14
C MET A 222 -1.28 -11.17 9.45
N PRO A 223 -1.15 -11.07 8.11
CA PRO A 223 -1.68 -9.93 7.38
C PRO A 223 -3.15 -9.68 7.75
N TRP A 224 -3.50 -8.42 7.91
CA TRP A 224 -4.84 -8.01 8.28
C TRP A 224 -5.19 -6.68 7.62
N TYR A 225 -6.41 -6.57 7.12
CA TYR A 225 -6.91 -5.37 6.46
C TYR A 225 -8.23 -4.97 7.09
N MET A 226 -8.33 -3.71 7.48
CA MET A 226 -9.53 -3.18 8.12
C MET A 226 -10.76 -3.33 7.22
N GLY A 227 -11.81 -3.94 7.77
CA GLY A 227 -13.08 -4.17 7.05
C GLY A 227 -13.07 -5.36 6.09
N PHE A 228 -11.98 -6.13 5.98
CA PHE A 228 -11.96 -7.35 5.18
C PHE A 228 -12.66 -8.48 5.93
N GLU A 229 -13.67 -9.09 5.29
CA GLU A 229 -14.51 -10.16 5.87
C GLU A 229 -14.10 -11.56 5.43
N GLY A 230 -13.19 -11.69 4.48
CA GLY A 230 -12.67 -12.96 4.00
C GLY A 230 -11.65 -13.60 4.94
N THR A 231 -10.96 -14.61 4.45
CA THR A 231 -9.97 -15.36 5.25
C THR A 231 -8.56 -15.20 4.73
N ILE A 232 -7.59 -15.16 5.65
CA ILE A 232 -6.16 -15.16 5.33
C ILE A 232 -5.52 -16.33 6.06
N THR A 233 -4.82 -17.19 5.33
CA THR A 233 -4.20 -18.41 5.86
C THR A 233 -2.74 -18.51 5.43
N ARG A 234 -1.89 -19.13 6.27
CA ARG A 234 -0.49 -19.42 5.92
C ARG A 234 -0.44 -20.59 4.94
N GLU A 235 0.36 -20.44 3.89
CA GLU A 235 0.69 -21.54 3.00
C GLU A 235 1.91 -22.30 3.54
N PHE A 236 1.74 -23.60 3.79
CA PHE A 236 2.83 -24.46 4.24
C PHE A 236 3.27 -25.40 3.11
N HIS A 237 4.55 -25.36 2.77
CA HIS A 237 5.14 -26.33 1.89
C HIS A 237 5.49 -27.59 2.67
N ALA A 238 5.10 -28.76 2.15
CA ALA A 238 5.25 -30.06 2.85
C ALA A 238 6.67 -30.37 3.35
N LYS A 239 7.71 -29.91 2.61
CA LYS A 239 9.12 -30.15 2.98
C LYS A 239 9.83 -28.96 3.62
N LYS A 240 9.35 -27.72 3.43
CA LYS A 240 10.05 -26.51 3.81
C LYS A 240 9.33 -25.69 4.89
N GLY A 241 8.11 -26.08 5.24
CA GLY A 241 7.31 -25.34 6.20
C GLY A 241 6.73 -24.03 5.62
N PHE A 242 6.67 -22.99 6.43
CA PHE A 242 6.18 -21.68 6.02
C PHE A 242 7.28 -20.89 5.30
N GLU A 243 7.04 -20.53 4.03
CA GLU A 243 7.99 -19.78 3.19
C GLU A 243 7.57 -18.30 2.99
N GLY A 244 6.81 -17.72 3.90
CA GLY A 244 6.41 -16.31 3.83
C GLY A 244 5.29 -16.03 2.83
N ARG A 245 4.43 -16.99 2.54
CA ARG A 245 3.28 -16.83 1.66
C ARG A 245 1.96 -17.05 2.41
N PHE A 246 0.98 -16.24 2.08
CA PHE A 246 -0.38 -16.34 2.61
C PHE A 246 -1.37 -16.41 1.46
N THR A 247 -2.39 -17.24 1.63
CA THR A 247 -3.57 -17.29 0.76
C THR A 247 -4.64 -16.36 1.31
N ILE A 248 -5.20 -15.50 0.47
CA ILE A 248 -6.31 -14.59 0.79
C ILE A 248 -7.52 -15.06 0.00
N ARG A 249 -8.60 -15.37 0.70
CA ARG A 249 -9.88 -15.80 0.10
C ARG A 249 -10.98 -14.79 0.43
N GLY A 250 -11.78 -14.47 -0.58
CA GLY A 250 -13.05 -13.79 -0.40
C GLY A 250 -14.10 -14.68 0.25
N CYS A 251 -15.36 -14.24 0.22
CA CYS A 251 -16.51 -15.00 0.72
C CYS A 251 -17.46 -15.37 -0.41
N ALA A 252 -17.86 -16.62 -0.46
CA ALA A 252 -18.91 -17.10 -1.35
C ALA A 252 -19.72 -18.19 -0.66
N GLU A 253 -21.03 -18.19 -0.88
CA GLU A 253 -21.95 -19.16 -0.34
C GLU A 253 -22.97 -19.63 -1.40
N TRP A 254 -23.35 -20.91 -1.40
CA TRP A 254 -24.40 -21.41 -2.24
C TRP A 254 -25.76 -21.02 -1.68
N LEU A 255 -26.60 -20.38 -2.51
CA LEU A 255 -27.99 -20.04 -2.17
C LEU A 255 -28.93 -21.20 -2.50
N ASP A 256 -28.65 -21.91 -3.59
CA ASP A 256 -29.39 -23.09 -4.04
C ASP A 256 -28.47 -24.03 -4.84
N ASP A 257 -29.02 -25.00 -5.53
CA ASP A 257 -28.26 -26.01 -6.29
C ASP A 257 -27.48 -25.44 -7.50
N ARG A 258 -27.78 -24.21 -7.92
CA ARG A 258 -27.20 -23.59 -9.13
C ARG A 258 -26.71 -22.16 -8.94
N THR A 259 -27.14 -21.50 -7.86
CA THR A 259 -26.86 -20.10 -7.60
C THR A 259 -25.96 -19.97 -6.37
N PHE A 260 -24.89 -19.17 -6.49
CA PHE A 260 -24.07 -18.78 -5.36
C PHE A 260 -23.92 -17.28 -5.29
N ARG A 261 -23.71 -16.77 -4.07
CA ARG A 261 -23.51 -15.35 -3.78
C ARG A 261 -22.09 -15.09 -3.33
N ILE A 262 -21.50 -14.02 -3.84
CA ILE A 262 -20.19 -13.53 -3.44
C ILE A 262 -20.40 -12.26 -2.65
N THR A 263 -19.94 -12.24 -1.39
CA THR A 263 -20.07 -11.11 -0.47
C THR A 263 -18.75 -10.44 -0.13
N GLU A 264 -17.60 -11.06 -0.49
CA GLU A 264 -16.29 -10.48 -0.30
C GLU A 264 -15.32 -10.93 -1.41
N LEU A 265 -14.49 -9.99 -1.89
CA LEU A 265 -13.42 -10.26 -2.86
C LEU A 265 -12.05 -10.30 -2.17
N PRO A 266 -11.07 -11.05 -2.69
CA PRO A 266 -9.72 -11.00 -2.17
C PRO A 266 -9.17 -9.56 -2.16
N VAL A 267 -8.42 -9.21 -1.10
CA VAL A 267 -7.81 -7.88 -0.97
C VAL A 267 -6.99 -7.53 -2.22
N GLY A 268 -7.22 -6.33 -2.75
CA GLY A 268 -6.60 -5.84 -3.99
C GLY A 268 -7.33 -6.24 -5.27
N THR A 269 -8.42 -7.00 -5.16
CA THR A 269 -9.36 -7.24 -6.27
C THR A 269 -10.47 -6.21 -6.17
N TRP A 270 -10.56 -5.33 -7.18
CA TRP A 270 -11.53 -4.24 -7.20
C TRP A 270 -12.83 -4.69 -7.86
N ILE A 271 -13.96 -4.13 -7.39
CA ILE A 271 -15.31 -4.53 -7.80
C ILE A 271 -15.48 -4.39 -9.32
N GLU A 272 -15.09 -3.25 -9.91
CA GLU A 272 -15.19 -3.02 -11.35
C GLU A 272 -14.36 -4.03 -12.17
N ASN A 273 -13.12 -4.30 -11.74
CA ASN A 273 -12.27 -5.28 -12.42
C ASN A 273 -12.86 -6.69 -12.32
N TYR A 274 -13.47 -7.02 -11.19
CA TYR A 274 -14.13 -8.30 -11.00
C TYR A 274 -15.42 -8.44 -11.83
N LYS A 275 -16.21 -7.37 -11.89
CA LYS A 275 -17.36 -7.27 -12.80
C LYS A 275 -16.94 -7.49 -14.26
N ASN A 276 -15.90 -6.80 -14.72
CA ASN A 276 -15.36 -6.99 -16.06
C ASN A 276 -14.89 -8.43 -16.30
N PHE A 277 -14.26 -9.06 -15.31
CA PHE A 277 -13.90 -10.47 -15.37
C PHE A 277 -15.13 -11.37 -15.52
N LEU A 278 -16.19 -11.13 -14.75
CA LEU A 278 -17.44 -11.92 -14.86
C LEU A 278 -18.12 -11.74 -16.21
N ASN A 279 -18.06 -10.55 -16.80
CA ASN A 279 -18.67 -10.20 -18.08
C ASN A 279 -17.76 -10.48 -19.30
N ASP A 280 -16.50 -10.86 -19.09
CA ASP A 280 -15.55 -11.16 -20.18
C ASP A 280 -15.93 -12.49 -20.85
N GLU A 281 -16.37 -12.43 -22.11
CA GLU A 281 -16.76 -13.59 -22.91
C GLU A 281 -15.67 -14.69 -23.02
N LYS A 282 -14.40 -14.32 -22.87
CA LYS A 282 -13.27 -15.27 -22.90
C LYS A 282 -13.20 -16.15 -21.66
N ASN A 283 -13.75 -15.67 -20.54
CA ASN A 283 -13.78 -16.40 -19.28
C ASN A 283 -15.01 -17.29 -19.14
N PHE A 284 -16.00 -17.13 -20.01
CA PHE A 284 -17.20 -17.93 -20.03
C PHE A 284 -17.10 -18.97 -21.17
N ALA A 285 -16.95 -20.24 -20.82
CA ALA A 285 -17.37 -21.27 -21.76
C ALA A 285 -18.87 -21.07 -22.01
N VAL A 286 -19.28 -21.05 -23.26
CA VAL A 286 -20.68 -20.88 -23.65
C VAL A 286 -21.55 -21.83 -22.80
N GLY A 287 -22.51 -21.27 -22.05
CA GLY A 287 -23.41 -22.05 -21.19
C GLY A 287 -22.86 -22.39 -19.81
N PHE A 288 -21.78 -21.77 -19.31
CA PHE A 288 -21.27 -22.01 -17.96
C PHE A 288 -21.98 -21.12 -16.92
N ILE A 289 -22.10 -19.81 -17.18
CA ILE A 289 -22.89 -18.87 -16.40
C ILE A 289 -24.18 -18.56 -17.17
N GLU A 290 -25.32 -18.65 -16.52
CA GLU A 290 -26.62 -18.32 -17.12
C GLU A 290 -27.04 -16.90 -16.77
N ASP A 291 -26.79 -16.45 -15.54
CA ASP A 291 -27.18 -15.10 -15.11
C ASP A 291 -26.22 -14.54 -14.05
N ILE A 292 -26.12 -13.21 -14.00
CA ILE A 292 -25.34 -12.45 -13.02
C ILE A 292 -26.18 -11.29 -12.53
N ASN A 293 -26.51 -11.29 -11.25
CA ASN A 293 -27.16 -10.18 -10.57
C ASN A 293 -26.12 -9.39 -9.77
N GLU A 294 -26.04 -8.11 -10.06
CA GLU A 294 -25.11 -7.16 -9.44
C GLU A 294 -25.84 -6.31 -8.39
N ASN A 295 -25.65 -6.60 -7.11
CA ASN A 295 -26.26 -5.87 -6.00
C ASN A 295 -25.21 -5.07 -5.20
N HIS A 296 -23.96 -5.03 -5.67
CA HIS A 296 -22.86 -4.33 -5.04
C HIS A 296 -23.05 -2.81 -5.02
N THR A 297 -22.36 -2.15 -4.08
CA THR A 297 -22.24 -0.69 -4.03
C THR A 297 -20.76 -0.29 -4.21
N ASP A 298 -20.43 0.96 -4.01
CA ASP A 298 -19.05 1.45 -3.95
C ASP A 298 -18.27 0.94 -2.72
N THR A 299 -18.99 0.47 -1.69
CA THR A 299 -18.40 -0.02 -0.43
C THR A 299 -18.66 -1.50 -0.17
N THR A 300 -19.67 -2.10 -0.75
CA THR A 300 -20.09 -3.49 -0.51
C THR A 300 -19.94 -4.35 -1.75
N VAL A 301 -19.47 -5.59 -1.56
CA VAL A 301 -19.43 -6.62 -2.60
C VAL A 301 -20.70 -7.46 -2.52
N ASP A 302 -21.41 -7.59 -3.63
CA ASP A 302 -22.59 -8.45 -3.70
C ASP A 302 -22.87 -8.84 -5.17
N PHE A 303 -22.55 -10.09 -5.50
CA PHE A 303 -22.82 -10.70 -6.79
C PHE A 303 -23.56 -12.01 -6.59
N GLU A 304 -24.67 -12.20 -7.26
CA GLU A 304 -25.35 -13.50 -7.34
C GLU A 304 -25.12 -14.08 -8.75
N ILE A 305 -24.60 -15.30 -8.80
CA ILE A 305 -24.19 -15.94 -10.06
C ILE A 305 -24.98 -17.25 -10.18
N THR A 306 -25.78 -17.35 -11.23
CA THR A 306 -26.53 -18.55 -11.60
C THR A 306 -25.78 -19.32 -12.67
N LEU A 307 -25.46 -20.57 -12.41
CA LEU A 307 -24.73 -21.47 -13.27
C LEU A 307 -25.66 -22.39 -14.07
N SER A 308 -25.15 -22.92 -15.19
CA SER A 308 -25.77 -24.05 -15.84
C SER A 308 -25.77 -25.26 -14.92
N GLU A 309 -26.69 -26.19 -15.12
CA GLU A 309 -26.79 -27.39 -14.32
C GLU A 309 -25.51 -28.24 -14.32
N GLU A 310 -24.87 -28.35 -15.49
CA GLU A 310 -23.61 -29.08 -15.64
C GLU A 310 -22.45 -28.39 -14.87
N ALA A 311 -22.34 -27.06 -14.97
CA ALA A 311 -21.32 -26.28 -14.30
C ALA A 311 -21.48 -26.31 -12.77
N ALA A 312 -22.72 -26.21 -12.29
CA ALA A 312 -23.02 -26.30 -10.87
C ALA A 312 -22.65 -27.66 -10.28
N LYS A 313 -23.01 -28.77 -10.95
CA LYS A 313 -22.63 -30.12 -10.55
C LYS A 313 -21.11 -30.33 -10.52
N ALA A 314 -20.39 -29.82 -11.50
CA ALA A 314 -18.92 -29.91 -11.54
C ALA A 314 -18.28 -29.18 -10.34
N LEU A 315 -18.71 -27.96 -10.04
CA LEU A 315 -18.19 -27.18 -8.91
C LEU A 315 -18.58 -27.74 -7.54
N GLN A 316 -19.76 -28.33 -7.40
CA GLN A 316 -20.17 -28.97 -6.15
C GLN A 316 -19.49 -30.34 -5.93
N SER A 317 -19.07 -31.02 -6.99
CA SER A 317 -18.47 -32.35 -6.90
C SER A 317 -16.96 -32.39 -6.73
N GLY A 318 -16.25 -31.27 -6.82
CA GLY A 318 -14.82 -31.26 -6.55
C GLY A 318 -13.98 -30.16 -7.21
N ASP A 319 -14.51 -29.41 -8.15
CA ASP A 319 -13.84 -28.23 -8.68
C ASP A 319 -13.82 -27.12 -7.63
N ASP A 320 -12.70 -26.42 -7.53
CA ASP A 320 -12.53 -25.35 -6.54
C ASP A 320 -13.22 -24.07 -7.03
N LEU A 321 -14.40 -23.76 -6.51
CA LEU A 321 -15.16 -22.55 -6.77
C LEU A 321 -14.28 -21.28 -6.64
N PHE A 322 -13.47 -21.22 -5.56
CA PHE A 322 -12.63 -20.06 -5.28
C PHE A 322 -11.56 -19.83 -6.35
N LYS A 323 -10.96 -20.89 -6.87
CA LYS A 323 -9.99 -20.79 -7.96
C LYS A 323 -10.64 -20.43 -9.29
N LYS A 324 -11.76 -21.09 -9.60
CA LYS A 324 -12.47 -20.87 -10.86
C LYS A 324 -12.95 -19.43 -10.99
N PHE A 325 -13.50 -18.87 -9.93
CA PHE A 325 -14.02 -17.50 -9.87
C PHE A 325 -13.01 -16.47 -9.35
N LYS A 326 -11.72 -16.80 -9.30
CA LYS A 326 -10.65 -15.89 -8.84
C LYS A 326 -10.95 -15.26 -7.47
N LEU A 327 -11.63 -15.98 -6.60
CA LEU A 327 -11.91 -15.58 -5.21
C LEU A 327 -10.76 -15.93 -4.25
N GLU A 328 -9.65 -16.40 -4.80
CA GLU A 328 -8.43 -16.69 -4.07
C GLU A 328 -7.24 -15.98 -4.72
N THR A 329 -6.40 -15.36 -3.91
CA THR A 329 -5.13 -14.76 -4.32
C THR A 329 -4.06 -15.02 -3.27
N SER A 330 -2.81 -14.69 -3.55
CA SER A 330 -1.73 -14.84 -2.58
C SER A 330 -0.95 -13.55 -2.36
N ILE A 331 -0.45 -13.39 -1.14
CA ILE A 331 0.49 -12.34 -0.77
C ILE A 331 1.75 -12.96 -0.18
N SER A 332 2.92 -12.39 -0.48
CA SER A 332 4.20 -12.85 0.03
C SER A 332 4.88 -11.76 0.84
N VAL A 333 5.49 -12.15 1.95
CA VAL A 333 6.33 -11.28 2.81
C VAL A 333 7.83 -11.48 2.56
N THR A 334 8.20 -12.14 1.46
CA THR A 334 9.60 -12.39 1.11
C THR A 334 10.30 -11.19 0.46
N ASN A 335 9.55 -10.15 0.09
CA ASN A 335 10.07 -8.95 -0.57
C ASN A 335 9.64 -7.68 0.19
N MET A 336 10.16 -7.53 1.42
CA MET A 336 9.92 -6.38 2.29
C MET A 336 11.20 -5.54 2.39
N THR A 337 11.62 -4.95 1.27
CA THR A 337 12.82 -4.10 1.19
C THR A 337 12.49 -2.70 1.64
N CYS A 338 13.29 -2.15 2.55
CA CYS A 338 13.12 -0.82 3.11
C CYS A 338 14.47 -0.11 3.23
N PHE A 339 14.47 1.21 3.28
CA PHE A 339 15.63 1.96 3.72
C PHE A 339 15.76 1.90 5.24
N ASP A 340 16.99 1.71 5.73
CA ASP A 340 17.33 1.61 7.16
C ASP A 340 17.91 2.93 7.68
N ARG A 341 17.87 4.02 6.99
CA ARG A 341 18.26 5.37 7.52
C ARG A 341 17.91 6.48 6.55
#